data_57b9899714e4261f74edb4f8a1b4eb65
#
_entry.id   57b9899714e4261f74edb4f8a1b4eb65
#
_cell.length_a   1.000
_cell.length_b   1.000
_cell.length_c   1.000
_cell.angle_alpha   90.00
_cell.angle_beta   90.00
_cell.angle_gamma   90.00
#
_symmetry.space_group_name_H-M   'P 1'
#
loop_
_entity.id
_entity.type
_entity.pdbx_description
1 polymer ?
#
loop_
_entity_poly.entity_id
_entity_poly.type
_entity_poly.pdbx_seq_one_letter_code
_entity_poly.pdbx_strand_id
1 'polypeptide(L)'
;MKKLVVDGQRFLNEDGAQVILNGINLVCKDKAKGYVEPCDAALFAWFREQGFNVIRLGLIWDGVEPEPGVYDDAYLSRIKQQVVWAEQNDLYVFLDMHQDLYSVHYGDGAPAWATLSDDLPHVTGHIWSDAYLESPAVNRALDHFWRNTFASDGIGLQDHYAAMWKHAAQFMADCPNIIGYDMMNEPYPGTSGQEVLGTIIAAYAGHVMGIADPNMEQLAGLWFDEEKRLEVLAGMAEMDTYRILVDSAREVSQIFEREVLAPFFSKTAAAIRSVSPDGFLMLETSYFSNMGIESGLQLVQDPAGQTLHHQVFVPHGYDLVVDTEHYDIYNQDRVHLIFATHRKVQERLNVPVLVGEWGAFSNHPATFQLSRQIIAIFERYLWSNTYWCWCDGFKEAPYAKALNRAYPQATAGVLSAYRYDHDTGSLSIDFVSSVGETLIYHPHLESISRSDVAVAGTDAYQIELRPFPDSKSGILAITVPDQGNKITVTIGSDVKGTIATWQAYQ
;
A
#
# COMPACT_ATOMS: atom_id res chain seq x y z
N MET A 1 -7.23 5.95 -20.73
CA MET A 1 -7.54 4.93 -19.68
C MET A 1 -8.98 5.06 -19.21
N LYS A 2 -9.60 3.99 -18.68
CA LYS A 2 -10.98 4.02 -18.17
C LYS A 2 -11.00 4.66 -16.79
N LYS A 3 -11.97 5.57 -16.54
CA LYS A 3 -12.18 6.17 -15.23
C LYS A 3 -12.57 5.07 -14.21
N LEU A 4 -12.03 5.13 -13.01
CA LEU A 4 -12.40 4.24 -11.91
C LEU A 4 -13.35 4.96 -10.94
N VAL A 5 -14.20 4.17 -10.30
CA VAL A 5 -15.10 4.59 -9.21
C VAL A 5 -15.06 3.57 -8.09
N VAL A 6 -15.43 3.99 -6.88
CA VAL A 6 -15.59 3.12 -5.71
C VAL A 6 -17.06 2.72 -5.58
N ASP A 7 -17.31 1.41 -5.45
CA ASP A 7 -18.63 0.82 -5.17
C ASP A 7 -18.51 -0.21 -4.03
N GLY A 8 -18.86 0.21 -2.82
CA GLY A 8 -18.63 -0.60 -1.62
C GLY A 8 -17.15 -0.99 -1.51
N GLN A 9 -16.85 -2.28 -1.42
CA GLN A 9 -15.48 -2.80 -1.28
C GLN A 9 -14.78 -3.04 -2.63
N ARG A 10 -15.25 -2.44 -3.74
CA ARG A 10 -14.76 -2.71 -5.09
C ARG A 10 -14.35 -1.45 -5.82
N PHE A 11 -13.32 -1.57 -6.66
CA PHE A 11 -13.08 -0.63 -7.74
C PHE A 11 -13.85 -1.09 -8.96
N LEU A 12 -14.59 -0.19 -9.58
CA LEU A 12 -15.24 -0.43 -10.87
C LEU A 12 -14.71 0.54 -11.91
N ASN A 13 -14.55 0.10 -13.14
CA ASN A 13 -14.32 1.02 -14.25
C ASN A 13 -15.66 1.58 -14.79
N GLU A 14 -15.60 2.51 -15.71
CA GLU A 14 -16.78 3.15 -16.34
C GLU A 14 -17.71 2.18 -17.07
N ASP A 15 -17.24 0.98 -17.43
CA ASP A 15 -18.08 -0.08 -18.02
C ASP A 15 -18.71 -0.98 -16.93
N GLY A 16 -18.48 -0.70 -15.66
CA GLY A 16 -18.96 -1.50 -14.54
C GLY A 16 -18.16 -2.78 -14.27
N ALA A 17 -17.02 -3.00 -14.93
CA ALA A 17 -16.15 -4.13 -14.63
C ALA A 17 -15.38 -3.90 -13.33
N GLN A 18 -15.30 -4.94 -12.48
CA GLN A 18 -14.51 -4.91 -11.25
C GLN A 18 -13.02 -4.98 -11.57
N VAL A 19 -12.25 -4.05 -11.02
CA VAL A 19 -10.81 -3.90 -11.28
C VAL A 19 -9.98 -4.33 -10.07
N ILE A 20 -8.93 -5.11 -10.32
CA ILE A 20 -7.86 -5.41 -9.36
C ILE A 20 -6.61 -4.64 -9.80
N LEU A 21 -6.08 -3.83 -8.89
CA LEU A 21 -4.87 -3.04 -9.10
C LEU A 21 -3.68 -3.77 -8.47
N ASN A 22 -2.73 -4.18 -9.29
CA ASN A 22 -1.45 -4.73 -8.85
C ASN A 22 -0.32 -3.83 -9.36
N GLY A 23 0.53 -3.38 -8.46
CA GLY A 23 1.52 -2.39 -8.83
C GLY A 23 2.77 -2.37 -7.98
N ILE A 24 3.45 -1.24 -8.09
CA ILE A 24 4.74 -1.02 -7.47
C ILE A 24 4.83 0.41 -6.94
N ASN A 25 5.59 0.58 -5.85
CA ASN A 25 5.99 1.88 -5.35
C ASN A 25 7.18 2.41 -6.16
N LEU A 26 7.06 3.62 -6.67
CA LEU A 26 8.12 4.37 -7.33
C LEU A 26 8.36 5.66 -6.53
N VAL A 27 9.24 5.57 -5.55
CA VAL A 27 9.53 6.64 -4.59
C VAL A 27 11.02 6.93 -4.57
N CYS A 28 11.40 8.18 -4.77
CA CYS A 28 12.79 8.62 -4.70
C CYS A 28 12.97 9.56 -3.51
N LYS A 29 13.67 9.10 -2.47
CA LYS A 29 13.95 9.85 -1.24
C LYS A 29 15.22 10.71 -1.33
N ASP A 30 15.99 10.55 -2.41
CA ASP A 30 17.29 11.18 -2.59
C ASP A 30 17.19 12.63 -3.04
N LYS A 31 17.54 13.56 -2.17
CA LYS A 31 17.60 15.00 -2.47
C LYS A 31 18.61 15.32 -3.59
N ALA A 32 19.70 14.57 -3.70
CA ALA A 32 20.70 14.79 -4.75
C ALA A 32 20.15 14.45 -6.14
N LYS A 33 19.18 13.53 -6.23
CA LYS A 33 18.41 13.24 -7.46
C LYS A 33 17.23 14.22 -7.63
N GLY A 34 17.02 15.13 -6.70
CA GLY A 34 15.89 16.05 -6.66
C GLY A 34 14.56 15.33 -6.48
N TYR A 35 14.54 14.26 -5.68
CA TYR A 35 13.40 13.45 -5.32
C TYR A 35 12.64 12.83 -6.51
N VAL A 36 13.34 12.61 -7.64
CA VAL A 36 12.76 11.98 -8.82
C VAL A 36 13.65 10.81 -9.23
N GLU A 37 13.07 9.60 -9.30
CA GLU A 37 13.81 8.42 -9.73
C GLU A 37 14.29 8.60 -11.17
N PRO A 38 15.59 8.46 -11.44
CA PRO A 38 16.13 8.51 -12.79
C PRO A 38 15.61 7.35 -13.63
N CYS A 39 14.65 7.60 -14.51
CA CYS A 39 14.06 6.60 -15.39
C CYS A 39 13.57 7.23 -16.68
N ASP A 40 13.10 6.41 -17.60
CA ASP A 40 12.51 6.81 -18.88
C ASP A 40 11.23 6.01 -19.18
N ALA A 41 10.62 6.27 -20.33
CA ALA A 41 9.40 5.58 -20.76
C ALA A 41 9.55 4.06 -20.85
N ALA A 42 10.77 3.54 -21.07
CA ALA A 42 11.01 2.10 -21.17
C ALA A 42 10.78 1.39 -19.83
N LEU A 43 11.02 2.06 -18.70
CA LEU A 43 10.69 1.49 -17.38
C LEU A 43 9.19 1.26 -17.25
N PHE A 44 8.36 2.19 -17.66
CA PHE A 44 6.89 2.08 -17.57
C PHE A 44 6.34 1.03 -18.53
N ALA A 45 6.93 0.89 -19.72
CA ALA A 45 6.64 -0.22 -20.63
C ALA A 45 6.97 -1.57 -19.97
N TRP A 46 8.13 -1.67 -19.34
CA TRP A 46 8.52 -2.86 -18.60
C TRP A 46 7.56 -3.15 -17.42
N PHE A 47 7.11 -2.15 -16.66
CA PHE A 47 6.12 -2.35 -15.60
C PHE A 47 4.84 -2.98 -16.15
N ARG A 48 4.32 -2.47 -17.28
CA ARG A 48 3.17 -3.07 -17.95
C ARG A 48 3.42 -4.51 -18.37
N GLU A 49 4.59 -4.80 -18.94
CA GLU A 49 4.97 -6.15 -19.35
C GLU A 49 5.05 -7.14 -18.19
N GLN A 50 5.36 -6.67 -16.99
CA GLN A 50 5.34 -7.47 -15.76
C GLN A 50 3.93 -7.62 -15.16
N GLY A 51 2.90 -7.03 -15.78
CA GLY A 51 1.52 -7.12 -15.33
C GLY A 51 1.11 -6.07 -14.31
N PHE A 52 1.96 -5.11 -14.00
CA PHE A 52 1.54 -3.97 -13.19
C PHE A 52 0.54 -3.13 -13.97
N ASN A 53 -0.46 -2.61 -13.28
CA ASN A 53 -1.47 -1.69 -13.83
C ASN A 53 -1.69 -0.45 -12.97
N VAL A 54 -0.93 -0.30 -11.87
CA VAL A 54 -0.94 0.89 -11.01
C VAL A 54 0.46 1.17 -10.46
N ILE A 55 0.77 2.45 -10.26
CA ILE A 55 2.01 2.92 -9.61
C ILE A 55 1.61 3.81 -8.44
N ARG A 56 2.16 3.54 -7.25
CA ARG A 56 2.21 4.49 -6.14
C ARG A 56 3.44 5.36 -6.36
N LEU A 57 3.21 6.62 -6.75
CA LEU A 57 4.26 7.54 -7.14
C LEU A 57 4.52 8.55 -6.03
N GLY A 58 5.74 8.49 -5.46
CA GLY A 58 6.12 9.34 -4.34
C GLY A 58 6.33 10.80 -4.73
N LEU A 59 5.73 11.68 -3.95
CA LEU A 59 6.03 13.10 -3.84
C LEU A 59 6.72 13.34 -2.50
N ILE A 60 7.65 14.28 -2.43
CA ILE A 60 8.29 14.70 -1.18
C ILE A 60 7.90 16.16 -0.91
N TRP A 61 7.44 16.48 0.31
CA TRP A 61 7.00 17.83 0.65
C TRP A 61 8.10 18.88 0.43
N ASP A 62 9.36 18.58 0.83
CA ASP A 62 10.53 19.46 0.54
C ASP A 62 10.74 19.67 -0.96
N GLY A 63 10.36 18.70 -1.80
CA GLY A 63 10.42 18.83 -3.25
C GLY A 63 9.32 19.73 -3.83
N VAL A 64 8.12 19.68 -3.24
CA VAL A 64 6.97 20.48 -3.71
C VAL A 64 7.02 21.91 -3.18
N GLU A 65 7.38 22.09 -1.90
CA GLU A 65 7.35 23.39 -1.19
C GLU A 65 8.67 23.62 -0.44
N PRO A 66 9.77 23.93 -1.16
CA PRO A 66 11.10 24.10 -0.54
C PRO A 66 11.21 25.31 0.39
N GLU A 67 10.37 26.33 0.20
CA GLU A 67 10.24 27.52 1.06
C GLU A 67 8.75 27.75 1.37
N PRO A 68 8.39 28.34 2.52
CA PRO A 68 7.00 28.57 2.90
C PRO A 68 6.18 29.26 1.82
N GLY A 69 5.14 28.60 1.30
CA GLY A 69 4.25 29.13 0.28
C GLY A 69 4.85 29.21 -1.13
N VAL A 70 6.07 28.71 -1.36
CA VAL A 70 6.74 28.70 -2.66
C VAL A 70 6.79 27.27 -3.21
N TYR A 71 6.04 27.02 -4.29
CA TYR A 71 5.95 25.70 -4.90
C TYR A 71 6.91 25.54 -6.08
N ASP A 72 7.59 24.40 -6.16
CA ASP A 72 8.51 24.06 -7.26
C ASP A 72 7.77 23.35 -8.40
N ASP A 73 7.26 24.12 -9.35
CA ASP A 73 6.61 23.58 -10.56
C ASP A 73 7.59 22.84 -11.48
N ALA A 74 8.90 23.08 -11.36
CA ALA A 74 9.89 22.33 -12.12
C ALA A 74 10.03 20.91 -11.57
N TYR A 75 9.98 20.74 -10.24
CA TYR A 75 9.88 19.43 -9.61
C TYR A 75 8.60 18.71 -10.04
N LEU A 76 7.44 19.36 -9.90
CA LEU A 76 6.15 18.79 -10.29
C LEU A 76 6.10 18.42 -11.78
N SER A 77 6.78 19.19 -12.66
CA SER A 77 6.87 18.87 -14.09
C SER A 77 7.63 17.57 -14.36
N ARG A 78 8.68 17.27 -13.57
CA ARG A 78 9.43 16.00 -13.68
C ARG A 78 8.60 14.82 -13.21
N ILE A 79 7.86 14.96 -12.11
CA ILE A 79 6.89 13.96 -11.64
C ILE A 79 5.79 13.75 -12.68
N LYS A 80 5.22 14.84 -13.23
CA LYS A 80 4.20 14.77 -14.28
C LYS A 80 4.69 14.00 -15.51
N GLN A 81 5.97 14.12 -15.85
CA GLN A 81 6.54 13.35 -16.96
C GLN A 81 6.47 11.84 -16.70
N GLN A 82 6.70 11.39 -15.46
CA GLN A 82 6.52 9.98 -15.08
C GLN A 82 5.05 9.55 -15.16
N VAL A 83 4.12 10.40 -14.75
CA VAL A 83 2.68 10.17 -14.91
C VAL A 83 2.28 10.03 -16.39
N VAL A 84 2.83 10.86 -17.27
CA VAL A 84 2.60 10.76 -18.72
C VAL A 84 3.17 9.46 -19.30
N TRP A 85 4.35 9.02 -18.88
CA TRP A 85 4.89 7.71 -19.29
C TRP A 85 4.05 6.53 -18.78
N ALA A 86 3.48 6.66 -17.57
CA ALA A 86 2.53 5.68 -17.03
C ALA A 86 1.25 5.63 -17.90
N GLU A 87 0.68 6.79 -18.27
CA GLU A 87 -0.51 6.87 -19.14
C GLU A 87 -0.27 6.20 -20.50
N GLN A 88 0.87 6.48 -21.14
CA GLN A 88 1.27 5.89 -22.42
C GLN A 88 1.37 4.36 -22.38
N ASN A 89 1.48 3.78 -21.19
CA ASN A 89 1.57 2.36 -20.92
C ASN A 89 0.35 1.78 -20.20
N ASP A 90 -0.80 2.46 -20.23
CA ASP A 90 -2.05 2.05 -19.57
C ASP A 90 -1.88 1.74 -18.07
N LEU A 91 -1.04 2.51 -17.36
CA LEU A 91 -0.83 2.39 -15.93
C LEU A 91 -1.58 3.52 -15.20
N TYR A 92 -2.39 3.15 -14.22
CA TYR A 92 -2.94 4.09 -13.25
C TYR A 92 -1.84 4.59 -12.33
N VAL A 93 -2.04 5.78 -11.77
CA VAL A 93 -1.13 6.37 -10.78
C VAL A 93 -1.96 6.88 -9.61
N PHE A 94 -1.51 6.68 -8.40
CA PHE A 94 -1.91 7.51 -7.27
C PHE A 94 -0.68 8.17 -6.66
N LEU A 95 -0.84 9.42 -6.26
CA LEU A 95 0.24 10.24 -5.72
C LEU A 95 0.32 10.00 -4.22
N ASP A 96 1.50 9.70 -3.73
CA ASP A 96 1.82 9.49 -2.32
C ASP A 96 2.65 10.67 -1.80
N MET A 97 2.19 11.37 -0.75
CA MET A 97 3.03 12.33 -0.05
C MET A 97 3.90 11.57 0.96
N HIS A 98 5.04 11.15 0.46
CA HIS A 98 5.95 10.28 1.17
C HIS A 98 6.73 11.03 2.25
N GLN A 99 6.89 10.37 3.36
CA GLN A 99 7.75 10.77 4.46
C GLN A 99 8.27 9.55 5.22
N ASP A 100 9.53 9.61 5.64
CA ASP A 100 10.10 8.78 6.69
C ASP A 100 10.77 9.68 7.73
N LEU A 101 10.49 9.44 9.00
CA LEU A 101 10.96 10.24 10.12
C LEU A 101 10.55 11.71 10.03
N TYR A 102 9.42 11.99 9.33
CA TYR A 102 8.81 13.27 9.15
C TYR A 102 9.53 14.22 8.18
N SER A 103 10.86 14.29 8.19
CA SER A 103 11.61 15.42 7.65
C SER A 103 12.90 15.04 6.97
N VAL A 104 13.29 15.85 5.98
CA VAL A 104 14.58 15.79 5.29
C VAL A 104 15.82 15.97 6.22
N HIS A 105 15.62 16.38 7.46
CA HIS A 105 16.68 16.42 8.47
C HIS A 105 16.99 15.03 9.06
N TYR A 106 16.02 14.10 9.00
CA TYR A 106 16.11 12.81 9.70
C TYR A 106 15.93 11.63 8.75
N GLY A 107 15.18 11.82 7.68
CA GLY A 107 14.87 10.88 6.61
C GLY A 107 14.47 11.64 5.36
N ASP A 108 13.17 11.67 5.08
CA ASP A 108 12.59 12.45 3.98
C ASP A 108 11.21 13.01 4.39
N GLY A 109 10.58 13.83 3.52
CA GLY A 109 9.27 14.41 3.76
C GLY A 109 9.30 15.93 3.92
N ALA A 110 9.05 16.42 5.14
CA ALA A 110 8.91 17.84 5.42
C ALA A 110 10.20 18.63 5.18
N PRO A 111 10.11 19.83 4.60
CA PRO A 111 11.27 20.72 4.42
C PRO A 111 11.83 21.23 5.76
N ALA A 112 13.05 21.71 5.72
CA ALA A 112 13.75 22.22 6.89
C ALA A 112 12.97 23.30 7.65
N TRP A 113 12.30 24.20 6.93
CA TRP A 113 11.51 25.29 7.53
C TRP A 113 10.26 24.79 8.28
N ALA A 114 9.73 23.62 7.91
CA ALA A 114 8.59 22.97 8.57
C ALA A 114 9.01 22.02 9.71
N THR A 115 10.31 21.87 9.97
CA THR A 115 10.87 20.94 10.94
C THR A 115 11.21 21.64 12.24
N LEU A 116 10.23 21.74 13.15
CA LEU A 116 10.37 22.42 14.43
C LEU A 116 10.71 21.39 15.52
N SER A 117 12.00 21.20 15.81
CA SER A 117 12.48 20.21 16.79
C SER A 117 12.84 20.79 18.16
N ASP A 118 12.69 22.10 18.36
CA ASP A 118 13.11 22.82 19.58
C ASP A 118 14.58 22.53 19.99
N ASP A 119 15.44 22.37 18.98
CA ASP A 119 16.87 22.04 19.13
C ASP A 119 17.13 20.73 19.92
N LEU A 120 16.14 19.85 20.01
CA LEU A 120 16.31 18.54 20.64
C LEU A 120 17.24 17.64 19.79
N PRO A 121 17.98 16.71 20.42
CA PRO A 121 18.91 15.86 19.71
C PRO A 121 18.17 14.85 18.83
N HIS A 122 18.73 14.59 17.65
CA HIS A 122 18.36 13.44 16.83
C HIS A 122 19.15 12.21 17.28
N VAL A 123 18.45 11.08 17.40
CA VAL A 123 19.02 9.78 17.74
C VAL A 123 18.65 8.78 16.65
N THR A 124 19.61 8.01 16.19
CA THR A 124 19.42 6.90 15.24
C THR A 124 19.62 5.58 15.95
N GLY A 125 18.82 4.55 15.62
CA GLY A 125 18.97 3.19 16.14
C GLY A 125 19.77 2.28 15.20
N HIS A 126 19.62 0.96 15.36
CA HIS A 126 20.21 -0.06 14.48
C HIS A 126 19.56 -0.08 13.11
N ILE A 127 18.24 0.07 13.08
CA ILE A 127 17.49 0.28 11.85
C ILE A 127 16.95 1.71 11.81
N TRP A 128 16.69 2.22 10.61
CA TRP A 128 16.28 3.61 10.41
C TRP A 128 15.02 3.98 11.20
N SER A 129 14.05 3.06 11.27
CA SER A 129 12.76 3.27 11.94
C SER A 129 12.82 3.32 13.46
N ASP A 130 13.91 2.85 14.08
CA ASP A 130 14.12 2.99 15.54
C ASP A 130 14.08 4.47 15.94
N ALA A 131 14.44 5.41 15.05
CA ALA A 131 14.40 6.83 15.33
C ALA A 131 12.99 7.38 15.60
N TYR A 132 11.93 6.74 15.12
CA TYR A 132 10.56 7.07 15.54
C TYR A 132 10.36 6.84 17.05
N LEU A 133 11.00 5.82 17.59
CA LEU A 133 10.86 5.44 18.99
C LEU A 133 11.85 6.19 19.91
N GLU A 134 13.08 6.46 19.43
CA GLU A 134 14.18 6.95 20.25
C GLU A 134 14.50 8.44 20.07
N SER A 135 14.16 9.06 18.91
CA SER A 135 14.61 10.42 18.63
C SER A 135 13.68 11.49 19.19
N PRO A 136 14.11 12.27 20.22
CA PRO A 136 13.34 13.41 20.70
C PRO A 136 13.05 14.46 19.61
N ALA A 137 14.01 14.68 18.70
CA ALA A 137 13.86 15.64 17.61
C ALA A 137 12.76 15.25 16.63
N VAL A 138 12.70 13.96 16.20
CA VAL A 138 11.65 13.45 15.31
C VAL A 138 10.28 13.58 15.96
N ASN A 139 10.14 13.10 17.21
CA ASN A 139 8.88 13.16 17.93
C ASN A 139 8.40 14.60 18.14
N ARG A 140 9.31 15.52 18.47
CA ARG A 140 8.98 16.93 18.68
C ARG A 140 8.54 17.61 17.37
N ALA A 141 9.19 17.32 16.25
CA ALA A 141 8.81 17.87 14.95
C ALA A 141 7.41 17.37 14.53
N LEU A 142 7.10 16.09 14.74
CA LEU A 142 5.76 15.54 14.54
C LEU A 142 4.72 16.18 15.48
N ASP A 143 5.04 16.39 16.76
CA ASP A 143 4.16 17.07 17.70
C ASP A 143 3.79 18.48 17.24
N HIS A 144 4.76 19.24 16.72
CA HIS A 144 4.50 20.56 16.14
C HIS A 144 3.59 20.50 14.92
N PHE A 145 3.81 19.50 14.04
CA PHE A 145 2.95 19.28 12.89
C PHE A 145 1.51 18.95 13.30
N TRP A 146 1.34 18.00 14.23
CA TRP A 146 0.01 17.58 14.67
C TRP A 146 -0.75 18.69 15.40
N ARG A 147 -0.05 19.59 16.08
CA ARG A 147 -0.65 20.78 16.73
C ARG A 147 -0.90 21.92 15.75
N ASN A 148 -0.58 21.77 14.47
CA ASN A 148 -0.63 22.82 13.47
C ASN A 148 0.11 24.11 13.91
N THR A 149 1.28 23.94 14.52
CA THR A 149 2.13 25.04 14.99
C THR A 149 2.44 25.98 13.80
N PHE A 150 2.52 27.29 14.06
CA PHE A 150 2.81 28.27 13.02
C PHE A 150 4.26 28.18 12.56
N ALA A 151 4.45 28.20 11.24
CA ALA A 151 5.73 28.42 10.61
C ALA A 151 6.18 29.89 10.76
N SER A 152 7.37 30.21 10.25
CA SER A 152 7.96 31.56 10.37
C SER A 152 7.15 32.67 9.70
N ASP A 153 6.29 32.33 8.75
CA ASP A 153 5.38 33.26 8.05
C ASP A 153 4.02 33.43 8.74
N GLY A 154 3.79 32.74 9.84
CA GLY A 154 2.56 32.82 10.63
C GLY A 154 1.42 31.92 10.15
N ILE A 155 1.68 31.01 9.18
CA ILE A 155 0.71 30.00 8.71
C ILE A 155 1.01 28.68 9.42
N GLY A 156 -0.04 27.90 9.75
CA GLY A 156 0.12 26.61 10.41
C GLY A 156 0.74 25.54 9.49
N LEU A 157 1.53 24.63 10.05
CA LEU A 157 2.21 23.58 9.29
C LEU A 157 1.25 22.68 8.50
N GLN A 158 0.11 22.31 9.08
CA GLN A 158 -0.91 21.55 8.36
C GLN A 158 -1.66 22.40 7.32
N ASP A 159 -1.71 23.70 7.50
CA ASP A 159 -2.34 24.61 6.52
C ASP A 159 -1.45 24.73 5.28
N HIS A 160 -0.12 24.81 5.46
CA HIS A 160 0.85 24.66 4.37
C HIS A 160 0.70 23.32 3.66
N TYR A 161 0.66 22.22 4.42
CA TYR A 161 0.53 20.87 3.88
C TYR A 161 -0.74 20.69 3.03
N ALA A 162 -1.87 21.21 3.50
CA ALA A 162 -3.12 21.19 2.75
C ALA A 162 -3.06 22.08 1.49
N ALA A 163 -2.44 23.25 1.58
CA ALA A 163 -2.24 24.15 0.44
C ALA A 163 -1.28 23.56 -0.60
N MET A 164 -0.22 22.91 -0.16
CA MET A 164 0.73 22.17 -1.01
C MET A 164 0.01 21.03 -1.76
N TRP A 165 -0.81 20.21 -1.08
CA TRP A 165 -1.62 19.20 -1.74
C TRP A 165 -2.60 19.76 -2.77
N LYS A 166 -3.26 20.88 -2.44
CA LYS A 166 -4.11 21.57 -3.39
C LYS A 166 -3.35 21.98 -4.64
N HIS A 167 -2.14 22.55 -4.47
CA HIS A 167 -1.29 22.96 -5.58
C HIS A 167 -0.87 21.75 -6.44
N ALA A 168 -0.36 20.69 -5.83
CA ALA A 168 0.05 19.49 -6.53
C ALA A 168 -1.12 18.83 -7.29
N ALA A 169 -2.29 18.68 -6.66
CA ALA A 169 -3.48 18.13 -7.31
C ALA A 169 -3.97 19.00 -8.48
N GLN A 170 -3.92 20.32 -8.34
CA GLN A 170 -4.29 21.24 -9.40
C GLN A 170 -3.30 21.18 -10.58
N PHE A 171 -1.99 21.07 -10.29
CA PHE A 171 -0.94 20.95 -11.31
C PHE A 171 -1.10 19.69 -12.17
N MET A 172 -1.62 18.61 -11.57
CA MET A 172 -1.84 17.31 -12.20
C MET A 172 -3.27 17.11 -12.76
N ALA A 173 -4.13 18.12 -12.74
CA ALA A 173 -5.55 17.99 -13.04
C ALA A 173 -5.86 17.51 -14.48
N ASP A 174 -4.92 17.65 -15.42
CA ASP A 174 -5.02 17.20 -16.81
C ASP A 174 -4.45 15.79 -17.04
N CYS A 175 -4.04 15.07 -16.00
CA CYS A 175 -3.55 13.69 -16.07
C CYS A 175 -4.68 12.69 -15.76
N PRO A 176 -5.33 12.08 -16.78
CA PRO A 176 -6.53 11.25 -16.59
C PRO A 176 -6.25 9.90 -15.93
N ASN A 177 -5.00 9.48 -15.86
CA ASN A 177 -4.57 8.24 -15.22
C ASN A 177 -4.25 8.40 -13.73
N ILE A 178 -4.29 9.62 -13.17
CA ILE A 178 -4.22 9.82 -11.72
C ILE A 178 -5.58 9.45 -11.12
N ILE A 179 -5.60 8.39 -10.31
CA ILE A 179 -6.81 7.89 -9.67
C ILE A 179 -7.04 8.44 -8.27
N GLY A 180 -5.98 8.89 -7.58
CA GLY A 180 -6.12 9.35 -6.19
C GLY A 180 -4.87 9.93 -5.58
N TYR A 181 -5.02 10.30 -4.31
CA TYR A 181 -4.05 11.01 -3.49
C TYR A 181 -3.92 10.32 -2.14
N ASP A 182 -2.75 9.78 -1.90
CA ASP A 182 -2.34 9.18 -0.62
C ASP A 182 -1.80 10.32 0.24
N MET A 183 -2.63 10.74 1.20
CA MET A 183 -2.49 12.06 1.82
C MET A 183 -1.28 12.20 2.71
N MET A 184 -0.78 11.12 3.29
CA MET A 184 0.47 11.06 4.05
C MET A 184 0.88 9.61 4.26
N ASN A 185 2.12 9.27 3.87
CA ASN A 185 2.73 7.99 4.17
C ASN A 185 2.90 7.81 5.68
N GLU A 186 2.44 6.67 6.21
CA GLU A 186 2.69 6.16 7.55
C GLU A 186 2.61 7.20 8.69
N PRO A 187 1.44 7.80 8.93
CA PRO A 187 1.30 8.82 9.96
C PRO A 187 1.76 8.33 11.33
N TYR A 188 2.87 8.87 11.85
CA TYR A 188 3.39 8.54 13.16
C TYR A 188 2.92 9.56 14.20
N PRO A 189 2.45 9.13 15.40
CA PRO A 189 1.77 10.01 16.35
C PRO A 189 2.68 10.96 17.16
N GLY A 190 3.98 11.03 16.85
CA GLY A 190 4.93 11.83 17.63
C GLY A 190 5.14 11.27 19.04
N THR A 191 5.27 12.16 20.03
CA THR A 191 5.52 11.77 21.44
C THR A 191 4.44 10.82 21.99
N SER A 192 3.19 10.88 21.53
CA SER A 192 2.14 9.95 21.98
C SER A 192 2.36 8.50 21.50
N GLY A 193 3.24 8.28 20.53
CA GLY A 193 3.69 6.93 20.15
C GLY A 193 4.39 6.17 21.28
N GLN A 194 4.98 6.90 22.25
CA GLN A 194 5.59 6.28 23.42
C GLN A 194 4.58 5.55 24.31
N GLU A 195 3.32 6.00 24.36
CA GLU A 195 2.27 5.32 25.11
C GLU A 195 1.89 4.00 24.44
N VAL A 196 1.84 3.97 23.11
CA VAL A 196 1.60 2.73 22.33
C VAL A 196 2.69 1.73 22.60
N LEU A 197 3.96 2.14 22.45
CA LEU A 197 5.13 1.28 22.72
C LEU A 197 5.14 0.81 24.17
N GLY A 198 4.96 1.71 25.12
CA GLY A 198 4.93 1.39 26.55
C GLY A 198 3.86 0.35 26.90
N THR A 199 2.69 0.44 26.26
CA THR A 199 1.61 -0.53 26.46
C THR A 199 1.98 -1.91 25.95
N ILE A 200 2.62 -2.01 24.75
CA ILE A 200 3.12 -3.27 24.19
C ILE A 200 4.19 -3.88 25.10
N ILE A 201 5.15 -3.06 25.56
CA ILE A 201 6.24 -3.51 26.45
C ILE A 201 5.68 -4.03 27.77
N ALA A 202 4.71 -3.34 28.37
CA ALA A 202 4.07 -3.78 29.61
C ALA A 202 3.32 -5.12 29.43
N ALA A 203 2.59 -5.26 28.31
CA ALA A 203 1.91 -6.51 27.96
C ALA A 203 2.93 -7.67 27.72
N TYR A 204 4.04 -7.41 27.05
CA TYR A 204 5.11 -8.37 26.85
C TYR A 204 5.73 -8.81 28.20
N ALA A 205 6.06 -7.85 29.07
CA ALA A 205 6.60 -8.14 30.39
C ALA A 205 5.65 -9.01 31.24
N GLY A 206 4.39 -8.67 31.26
CA GLY A 206 3.38 -9.42 32.03
C GLY A 206 3.10 -10.79 31.45
N HIS A 207 2.83 -10.88 30.14
CA HIS A 207 2.35 -12.11 29.51
C HIS A 207 3.49 -13.09 29.16
N VAL A 208 4.62 -12.59 28.63
CA VAL A 208 5.74 -13.42 28.16
C VAL A 208 6.75 -13.66 29.26
N MET A 209 7.12 -12.64 30.02
CA MET A 209 8.18 -12.72 31.03
C MET A 209 7.64 -12.99 32.45
N GLY A 210 6.34 -12.87 32.69
CA GLY A 210 5.73 -13.05 34.01
C GLY A 210 6.11 -11.94 35.03
N ILE A 211 6.49 -10.72 34.56
CA ILE A 211 6.91 -9.60 35.40
C ILE A 211 5.72 -8.67 35.63
N ALA A 212 5.28 -8.53 36.88
CA ALA A 212 4.11 -7.68 37.22
C ALA A 212 4.44 -6.18 37.31
N ASP A 213 5.66 -5.82 37.68
CA ASP A 213 6.11 -4.42 37.82
C ASP A 213 7.45 -4.25 37.08
N PRO A 214 7.38 -4.05 35.73
CA PRO A 214 8.57 -4.00 34.90
C PRO A 214 9.30 -2.65 34.97
N ASN A 215 10.63 -2.69 34.87
CA ASN A 215 11.39 -1.51 34.55
C ASN A 215 11.26 -1.25 33.03
N MET A 216 10.44 -0.29 32.65
CA MET A 216 10.08 0.01 31.28
C MET A 216 11.29 0.43 30.42
N GLU A 217 12.23 1.22 30.99
CA GLU A 217 13.43 1.65 30.29
C GLU A 217 14.36 0.46 30.00
N GLN A 218 14.55 -0.42 30.97
CA GLN A 218 15.34 -1.64 30.78
C GLN A 218 14.73 -2.55 29.71
N LEU A 219 13.40 -2.69 29.67
CA LEU A 219 12.72 -3.53 28.69
C LEU A 219 12.71 -2.92 27.29
N ALA A 220 12.53 -1.61 27.18
CA ALA A 220 12.69 -0.91 25.90
C ALA A 220 14.10 -1.12 25.33
N GLY A 221 15.14 -1.07 26.19
CA GLY A 221 16.51 -1.35 25.81
C GLY A 221 16.75 -2.75 25.23
N LEU A 222 15.84 -3.74 25.47
CA LEU A 222 15.95 -5.05 24.82
C LEU A 222 15.61 -4.98 23.33
N TRP A 223 14.73 -4.09 22.92
CA TRP A 223 14.38 -3.89 21.51
C TRP A 223 15.52 -3.24 20.72
N PHE A 224 16.25 -2.32 21.33
CA PHE A 224 17.34 -1.57 20.70
C PHE A 224 18.69 -2.30 20.71
N ASP A 225 18.79 -3.44 21.36
CA ASP A 225 19.95 -4.34 21.33
C ASP A 225 19.67 -5.46 20.31
N GLU A 226 20.49 -5.59 19.26
CA GLU A 226 20.24 -6.49 18.14
C GLU A 226 20.07 -7.96 18.56
N GLU A 227 20.95 -8.48 19.43
CA GLU A 227 20.87 -9.87 19.90
C GLU A 227 19.62 -10.09 20.75
N LYS A 228 19.29 -9.17 21.64
CA LYS A 228 18.11 -9.27 22.52
C LYS A 228 16.81 -9.05 21.76
N ARG A 229 16.82 -8.24 20.70
CA ARG A 229 15.67 -8.10 19.79
C ARG A 229 15.24 -9.45 19.21
N LEU A 230 16.21 -10.31 18.81
CA LEU A 230 15.90 -11.65 18.33
C LEU A 230 15.23 -12.53 19.40
N GLU A 231 15.66 -12.41 20.67
CA GLU A 231 15.00 -13.11 21.79
C GLU A 231 13.57 -12.58 22.02
N VAL A 232 13.36 -11.28 21.94
CA VAL A 232 12.03 -10.65 22.01
C VAL A 232 11.12 -11.15 20.88
N LEU A 233 11.64 -11.18 19.64
CA LEU A 233 10.91 -11.69 18.48
C LEU A 233 10.54 -13.18 18.62
N ALA A 234 11.45 -14.00 19.17
CA ALA A 234 11.18 -15.40 19.48
C ALA A 234 10.05 -15.55 20.53
N GLY A 235 10.01 -14.67 21.54
CA GLY A 235 8.94 -14.63 22.54
C GLY A 235 7.58 -14.20 21.96
N MET A 236 7.56 -13.57 20.79
CA MET A 236 6.36 -13.16 20.05
C MET A 236 6.03 -14.10 18.87
N ALA A 237 6.65 -15.26 18.78
CA ALA A 237 6.45 -16.19 17.66
C ALA A 237 5.07 -16.87 17.69
N GLU A 238 4.47 -17.05 18.87
CA GLU A 238 3.20 -17.69 19.05
C GLU A 238 2.04 -16.69 18.85
N MET A 239 1.06 -17.05 18.02
CA MET A 239 0.04 -16.13 17.51
C MET A 239 -0.90 -15.57 18.59
N ASP A 240 -1.27 -16.39 19.58
CA ASP A 240 -2.14 -15.89 20.65
C ASP A 240 -1.39 -14.88 21.54
N THR A 241 -0.11 -15.12 21.78
CA THR A 241 0.79 -14.16 22.44
C THR A 241 0.87 -12.85 21.63
N TYR A 242 1.21 -12.93 20.35
CA TYR A 242 1.33 -11.76 19.51
C TYR A 242 0.03 -10.94 19.47
N ARG A 243 -1.12 -11.62 19.33
CA ARG A 243 -2.45 -10.98 19.36
C ARG A 243 -2.70 -10.22 20.66
N ILE A 244 -2.36 -10.81 21.81
CA ILE A 244 -2.51 -10.14 23.11
C ILE A 244 -1.69 -8.84 23.14
N LEU A 245 -0.46 -8.84 22.59
CA LEU A 245 0.39 -7.66 22.56
C LEU A 245 -0.19 -6.54 21.71
N VAL A 246 -0.57 -6.82 20.46
CA VAL A 246 -1.12 -5.80 19.56
C VAL A 246 -2.51 -5.32 20.02
N ASP A 247 -3.35 -6.21 20.55
CA ASP A 247 -4.66 -5.84 21.10
C ASP A 247 -4.56 -4.97 22.35
N SER A 248 -3.50 -5.12 23.16
CA SER A 248 -3.28 -4.29 24.36
C SER A 248 -3.11 -2.81 24.02
N ALA A 249 -2.49 -2.49 22.90
CA ALA A 249 -2.21 -1.11 22.47
C ALA A 249 -3.31 -0.50 21.58
N ARG A 250 -4.36 -1.28 21.25
CA ARG A 250 -5.40 -0.86 20.29
C ARG A 250 -6.04 0.47 20.66
N GLU A 251 -6.53 0.62 21.90
CA GLU A 251 -7.26 1.83 22.29
C GLU A 251 -6.37 3.07 22.24
N VAL A 252 -5.14 2.98 22.73
CA VAL A 252 -4.18 4.10 22.72
C VAL A 252 -3.83 4.53 21.29
N SER A 253 -3.57 3.57 20.38
CA SER A 253 -3.30 3.86 18.98
C SER A 253 -4.53 4.50 18.29
N GLN A 254 -5.72 4.01 18.55
CA GLN A 254 -6.96 4.52 17.97
C GLN A 254 -7.31 5.94 18.41
N ILE A 255 -6.88 6.40 19.61
CA ILE A 255 -7.07 7.79 20.05
C ILE A 255 -6.40 8.75 19.06
N PHE A 256 -5.14 8.50 18.68
CA PHE A 256 -4.45 9.31 17.69
C PHE A 256 -5.20 9.36 16.35
N GLU A 257 -5.67 8.23 15.86
CA GLU A 257 -6.37 8.18 14.57
C GLU A 257 -7.70 8.96 14.60
N ARG A 258 -8.45 8.87 15.71
CA ARG A 258 -9.75 9.55 15.85
C ARG A 258 -9.60 11.05 16.12
N GLU A 259 -8.67 11.43 16.98
CA GLU A 259 -8.61 12.80 17.52
C GLU A 259 -7.62 13.71 16.81
N VAL A 260 -6.63 13.13 16.12
CA VAL A 260 -5.55 13.88 15.48
C VAL A 260 -5.53 13.62 13.96
N LEU A 261 -5.47 12.36 13.54
CA LEU A 261 -5.34 12.01 12.13
C LEU A 261 -6.63 12.30 11.34
N ALA A 262 -7.81 11.99 11.87
CA ALA A 262 -9.07 12.24 11.16
C ALA A 262 -9.35 13.75 10.90
N PRO A 263 -9.12 14.69 11.82
CA PRO A 263 -9.17 16.12 11.51
C PRO A 263 -8.16 16.58 10.45
N PHE A 264 -6.94 16.05 10.50
CA PHE A 264 -5.92 16.32 9.49
C PHE A 264 -6.34 15.82 8.09
N PHE A 265 -6.83 14.59 7.99
CA PHE A 265 -7.36 14.06 6.73
C PHE A 265 -8.54 14.88 6.22
N SER A 266 -9.42 15.33 7.10
CA SER A 266 -10.55 16.19 6.70
C SER A 266 -10.09 17.52 6.11
N LYS A 267 -9.07 18.16 6.71
CA LYS A 267 -8.47 19.41 6.22
C LYS A 267 -7.81 19.19 4.85
N THR A 268 -6.98 18.17 4.71
CA THR A 268 -6.25 17.86 3.48
C THR A 268 -7.19 17.45 2.36
N ALA A 269 -8.18 16.59 2.66
CA ALA A 269 -9.20 16.18 1.71
C ALA A 269 -10.03 17.35 1.18
N ALA A 270 -10.40 18.31 2.04
CA ALA A 270 -11.12 19.50 1.60
C ALA A 270 -10.31 20.34 0.60
N ALA A 271 -9.00 20.47 0.83
CA ALA A 271 -8.09 21.15 -0.07
C ALA A 271 -7.99 20.44 -1.43
N ILE A 272 -7.75 19.13 -1.44
CA ILE A 272 -7.70 18.31 -2.65
C ILE A 272 -9.03 18.36 -3.41
N ARG A 273 -10.16 18.17 -2.73
CA ARG A 273 -11.50 18.18 -3.34
C ARG A 273 -11.88 19.50 -4.00
N SER A 274 -11.29 20.60 -3.55
CA SER A 274 -11.52 21.92 -4.17
C SER A 274 -11.03 22.02 -5.62
N VAL A 275 -10.12 21.13 -6.03
CA VAL A 275 -9.49 21.10 -7.37
C VAL A 275 -9.58 19.73 -8.07
N SER A 276 -9.79 18.65 -7.33
CA SER A 276 -9.98 17.28 -7.83
C SER A 276 -11.19 16.64 -7.16
N PRO A 277 -12.41 16.94 -7.63
CA PRO A 277 -13.64 16.54 -6.94
C PRO A 277 -13.86 15.03 -6.89
N ASP A 278 -13.36 14.27 -7.87
CA ASP A 278 -13.60 12.83 -8.02
C ASP A 278 -12.38 11.94 -7.71
N GLY A 279 -11.19 12.52 -7.50
CA GLY A 279 -9.98 11.77 -7.20
C GLY A 279 -10.14 10.94 -5.90
N PHE A 280 -9.61 9.73 -5.84
CA PHE A 280 -9.72 8.93 -4.62
C PHE A 280 -8.97 9.56 -3.46
N LEU A 281 -9.58 9.57 -2.29
CA LEU A 281 -8.90 9.88 -1.03
C LEU A 281 -8.36 8.57 -0.49
N MET A 282 -7.04 8.42 -0.55
CA MET A 282 -6.33 7.26 -0.04
C MET A 282 -6.05 7.49 1.46
N LEU A 283 -6.57 6.58 2.28
CA LEU A 283 -6.55 6.71 3.74
C LEU A 283 -5.62 5.66 4.33
N GLU A 284 -4.47 6.10 4.77
CA GLU A 284 -3.56 5.27 5.55
C GLU A 284 -3.92 5.25 7.03
N THR A 285 -3.40 4.27 7.73
CA THR A 285 -3.56 4.09 9.17
C THR A 285 -2.41 4.76 9.93
N SER A 286 -2.52 4.82 11.25
CA SER A 286 -1.35 5.06 12.09
C SER A 286 -0.24 4.03 11.78
N TYR A 287 1.03 4.47 11.78
CA TYR A 287 2.22 3.63 11.63
C TYR A 287 2.16 2.30 12.42
N PHE A 288 1.64 2.34 13.63
CA PHE A 288 1.54 1.15 14.49
C PHE A 288 0.57 0.07 13.96
N SER A 289 -0.34 0.41 13.05
CA SER A 289 -1.23 -0.58 12.44
C SER A 289 -0.50 -1.48 11.43
N ASN A 290 0.68 -1.08 10.93
CA ASN A 290 1.52 -1.88 10.04
C ASN A 290 1.98 -3.20 10.67
N MET A 291 2.03 -3.24 12.01
CA MET A 291 2.35 -4.44 12.79
C MET A 291 1.11 -5.19 13.29
N GLY A 292 -0.11 -4.80 12.90
CA GLY A 292 -1.35 -5.51 13.21
C GLY A 292 -2.18 -4.96 14.38
N ILE A 293 -1.86 -3.77 14.90
CA ILE A 293 -2.77 -3.07 15.81
C ILE A 293 -4.00 -2.64 15.01
N GLU A 294 -5.20 -3.00 15.50
CA GLU A 294 -6.44 -2.68 14.79
C GLU A 294 -6.68 -1.18 14.73
N SER A 295 -6.76 -0.64 13.51
CA SER A 295 -6.97 0.77 13.26
C SER A 295 -8.37 1.25 13.63
N GLY A 296 -8.45 2.43 14.25
CA GLY A 296 -9.66 3.20 14.51
C GLY A 296 -10.03 4.19 13.40
N LEU A 297 -9.35 4.11 12.25
CA LEU A 297 -9.56 5.00 11.11
C LEU A 297 -11.04 5.18 10.78
N GLN A 298 -11.43 6.40 10.46
CA GLN A 298 -12.78 6.78 10.07
C GLN A 298 -12.77 7.35 8.66
N LEU A 299 -13.88 7.19 7.94
CA LEU A 299 -14.05 7.85 6.66
C LEU A 299 -14.18 9.36 6.85
N VAL A 300 -13.56 10.11 5.94
CA VAL A 300 -13.61 11.57 5.91
C VAL A 300 -15.03 12.02 5.61
N GLN A 301 -15.48 13.01 6.37
CA GLN A 301 -16.78 13.64 6.20
C GLN A 301 -16.61 15.11 5.80
N ASP A 302 -17.61 15.65 5.14
CA ASP A 302 -17.71 17.07 4.87
C ASP A 302 -18.13 17.84 6.16
N PRO A 303 -18.12 19.19 6.15
CA PRO A 303 -18.55 19.98 7.31
C PRO A 303 -20.02 19.77 7.71
N ALA A 304 -20.85 19.19 6.86
CA ALA A 304 -22.24 18.83 7.17
C ALA A 304 -22.36 17.42 7.77
N GLY A 305 -21.26 16.71 7.96
CA GLY A 305 -21.21 15.35 8.50
C GLY A 305 -21.57 14.26 7.49
N GLN A 306 -21.57 14.57 6.19
CA GLN A 306 -21.79 13.58 5.15
C GLN A 306 -20.46 12.94 4.72
N THR A 307 -20.43 11.61 4.66
CA THR A 307 -19.26 10.87 4.20
C THR A 307 -18.93 11.23 2.76
N LEU A 308 -17.70 11.66 2.50
CA LEU A 308 -17.21 11.92 1.15
C LEU A 308 -17.19 10.63 0.33
N HIS A 309 -17.45 10.74 -0.97
CA HIS A 309 -17.36 9.61 -1.89
C HIS A 309 -15.92 9.31 -2.29
N HIS A 310 -15.70 8.15 -2.92
CA HIS A 310 -14.41 7.73 -3.46
C HIS A 310 -13.26 7.74 -2.44
N GLN A 311 -13.47 7.05 -1.33
CA GLN A 311 -12.45 6.79 -0.32
C GLN A 311 -11.94 5.36 -0.45
N VAL A 312 -10.67 5.16 -0.22
CA VAL A 312 -9.96 3.88 -0.32
C VAL A 312 -9.16 3.65 0.95
N PHE A 313 -9.23 2.47 1.51
CA PHE A 313 -8.39 2.06 2.64
C PHE A 313 -7.03 1.58 2.11
N VAL A 314 -5.95 2.22 2.57
CA VAL A 314 -4.59 1.98 2.08
C VAL A 314 -3.68 1.54 3.22
N PRO A 315 -3.89 0.32 3.77
CA PRO A 315 -3.03 -0.18 4.85
C PRO A 315 -1.68 -0.60 4.32
N HIS A 316 -0.66 -0.52 5.19
CA HIS A 316 0.63 -1.18 5.03
C HIS A 316 0.71 -2.42 5.93
N GLY A 317 1.61 -3.34 5.62
CA GLY A 317 1.77 -4.53 6.47
C GLY A 317 3.11 -5.21 6.26
N TYR A 318 3.86 -5.32 7.37
CA TYR A 318 5.20 -5.90 7.39
C TYR A 318 5.38 -6.82 8.58
N ASP A 319 6.14 -7.91 8.38
CA ASP A 319 6.64 -8.67 9.52
C ASP A 319 7.68 -7.86 10.30
N LEU A 320 7.82 -8.13 11.60
CA LEU A 320 8.73 -7.39 12.49
C LEU A 320 10.23 -7.56 12.15
N VAL A 321 10.55 -8.41 11.17
CA VAL A 321 11.91 -8.58 10.63
C VAL A 321 12.15 -7.74 9.36
N VAL A 322 11.22 -6.87 8.98
CA VAL A 322 11.41 -5.91 7.89
C VAL A 322 12.68 -5.09 8.12
N ASP A 323 13.35 -4.68 7.06
CA ASP A 323 14.64 -3.98 7.06
C ASP A 323 15.82 -4.80 7.65
N THR A 324 15.63 -6.10 7.83
CA THR A 324 16.70 -7.04 8.25
C THR A 324 16.85 -8.19 7.25
N GLU A 325 17.87 -9.00 7.38
CA GLU A 325 18.06 -10.23 6.62
C GLU A 325 17.67 -11.49 7.41
N HIS A 326 16.96 -11.32 8.54
CA HIS A 326 16.55 -12.43 9.42
C HIS A 326 15.32 -13.19 8.89
N TYR A 327 15.37 -13.64 7.63
CA TYR A 327 14.27 -14.41 7.01
C TYR A 327 14.06 -15.79 7.60
N ASP A 328 15.01 -16.30 8.36
CA ASP A 328 14.93 -17.55 9.13
C ASP A 328 13.93 -17.47 10.29
N ILE A 329 13.68 -16.27 10.81
CA ILE A 329 12.68 -16.02 11.87
C ILE A 329 11.47 -15.22 11.37
N TYR A 330 11.33 -15.03 10.05
CA TYR A 330 10.13 -14.48 9.46
C TYR A 330 8.91 -15.30 9.85
N ASN A 331 7.84 -14.63 10.29
CA ASN A 331 6.66 -15.32 10.80
C ASN A 331 5.43 -15.08 9.92
N GLN A 332 5.08 -16.10 9.12
CA GLN A 332 3.96 -16.06 8.20
C GLN A 332 2.61 -15.88 8.92
N ASP A 333 2.43 -16.50 10.09
CA ASP A 333 1.18 -16.37 10.83
C ASP A 333 0.99 -14.97 11.40
N ARG A 334 2.08 -14.30 11.75
CA ARG A 334 2.08 -12.89 12.15
C ARG A 334 1.62 -11.99 11.00
N VAL A 335 2.11 -12.23 9.79
CA VAL A 335 1.67 -11.50 8.58
C VAL A 335 0.19 -11.79 8.27
N HIS A 336 -0.26 -13.04 8.42
CA HIS A 336 -1.68 -13.37 8.31
C HIS A 336 -2.54 -12.61 9.31
N LEU A 337 -2.10 -12.48 10.56
CA LEU A 337 -2.80 -11.72 11.60
C LEU A 337 -2.90 -10.23 11.23
N ILE A 338 -1.79 -9.63 10.74
CA ILE A 338 -1.76 -8.24 10.30
C ILE A 338 -2.84 -7.99 9.25
N PHE A 339 -2.83 -8.74 8.15
CA PHE A 339 -3.82 -8.55 7.08
C PHE A 339 -5.24 -8.98 7.45
N ALA A 340 -5.41 -9.98 8.33
CA ALA A 340 -6.73 -10.30 8.88
C ALA A 340 -7.29 -9.17 9.75
N THR A 341 -6.44 -8.43 10.45
CA THR A 341 -6.83 -7.25 11.21
C THR A 341 -7.23 -6.11 10.27
N HIS A 342 -6.48 -5.86 9.19
CA HIS A 342 -6.88 -4.90 8.16
C HIS A 342 -8.20 -5.31 7.47
N ARG A 343 -8.48 -6.61 7.31
CA ARG A 343 -9.77 -7.07 6.78
C ARG A 343 -10.94 -6.66 7.66
N LYS A 344 -10.82 -6.74 9.00
CA LYS A 344 -11.86 -6.25 9.92
C LYS A 344 -12.11 -4.74 9.76
N VAL A 345 -11.04 -3.96 9.58
CA VAL A 345 -11.14 -2.52 9.32
C VAL A 345 -11.85 -2.25 8.01
N GLN A 346 -11.49 -2.94 6.93
CA GLN A 346 -12.19 -2.85 5.64
C GLN A 346 -13.68 -3.15 5.77
N GLU A 347 -14.05 -4.22 6.46
CA GLU A 347 -15.46 -4.60 6.66
C GLU A 347 -16.24 -3.52 7.39
N ARG A 348 -15.64 -2.89 8.40
CA ARG A 348 -16.20 -1.77 9.14
C ARG A 348 -16.36 -0.52 8.29
N LEU A 349 -15.35 -0.17 7.48
CA LEU A 349 -15.36 1.01 6.61
C LEU A 349 -16.21 0.81 5.34
N ASN A 350 -16.33 -0.43 4.89
CA ASN A 350 -17.02 -0.82 3.64
C ASN A 350 -16.51 -0.07 2.40
N VAL A 351 -15.19 -0.01 2.23
CA VAL A 351 -14.49 0.59 1.08
C VAL A 351 -13.50 -0.41 0.46
N PRO A 352 -13.04 -0.20 -0.78
CA PRO A 352 -12.01 -1.07 -1.35
C PRO A 352 -10.68 -0.91 -0.59
N VAL A 353 -9.86 -1.95 -0.65
CA VAL A 353 -8.48 -1.94 -0.16
C VAL A 353 -7.52 -1.87 -1.34
N LEU A 354 -6.55 -0.98 -1.23
CA LEU A 354 -5.32 -1.00 -1.99
C LEU A 354 -4.18 -1.00 -0.96
N VAL A 355 -3.59 -2.17 -0.70
CA VAL A 355 -2.42 -2.25 0.21
C VAL A 355 -1.32 -1.38 -0.36
N GLY A 356 -1.00 -0.26 0.31
CA GLY A 356 -0.07 0.75 -0.20
C GLY A 356 1.36 0.25 -0.22
N GLU A 357 1.74 -0.47 0.85
CA GLU A 357 3.07 -1.05 0.94
C GLU A 357 3.05 -2.43 1.58
N TRP A 358 3.94 -3.28 1.07
CA TRP A 358 4.25 -4.60 1.60
C TRP A 358 5.53 -5.12 0.98
N GLY A 359 6.16 -6.10 1.62
CA GLY A 359 7.36 -6.76 1.10
C GLY A 359 8.63 -6.16 1.66
N ALA A 360 9.19 -5.11 1.07
CA ALA A 360 10.48 -4.50 1.43
C ALA A 360 11.62 -5.53 1.54
N PHE A 361 11.61 -6.54 0.66
CA PHE A 361 12.54 -7.66 0.75
C PHE A 361 13.88 -7.35 0.08
N SER A 362 14.96 -7.84 0.68
CA SER A 362 16.27 -7.88 0.03
C SER A 362 16.34 -8.97 -1.06
N ASN A 363 17.44 -9.00 -1.80
CA ASN A 363 17.69 -10.03 -2.82
C ASN A 363 18.11 -11.38 -2.18
N HIS A 364 17.20 -12.00 -1.43
CA HIS A 364 17.41 -13.28 -0.75
C HIS A 364 16.49 -14.37 -1.34
N PRO A 365 16.96 -15.64 -1.52
CA PRO A 365 16.16 -16.72 -2.13
C PRO A 365 14.81 -16.99 -1.47
N ALA A 366 14.70 -16.82 -0.15
CA ALA A 366 13.44 -17.04 0.58
C ALA A 366 12.32 -16.09 0.14
N THR A 367 12.66 -14.90 -0.38
CA THR A 367 11.70 -13.83 -0.67
C THR A 367 10.72 -14.17 -1.78
N PHE A 368 11.06 -15.12 -2.67
CA PHE A 368 10.10 -15.66 -3.63
C PHE A 368 8.91 -16.33 -2.92
N GLN A 369 9.20 -17.22 -1.97
CA GLN A 369 8.16 -17.95 -1.25
C GLN A 369 7.36 -17.02 -0.32
N LEU A 370 8.03 -16.09 0.36
CA LEU A 370 7.39 -15.11 1.24
C LEU A 370 6.42 -14.22 0.46
N SER A 371 6.84 -13.73 -0.71
CA SER A 371 5.97 -12.93 -1.58
C SER A 371 4.73 -13.71 -2.06
N ARG A 372 4.89 -14.98 -2.47
CA ARG A 372 3.77 -15.84 -2.87
C ARG A 372 2.72 -15.98 -1.76
N GLN A 373 3.17 -16.13 -0.53
CA GLN A 373 2.29 -16.27 0.64
C GLN A 373 1.49 -15.00 0.91
N ILE A 374 2.12 -13.83 0.82
CA ILE A 374 1.43 -12.54 0.98
C ILE A 374 0.45 -12.29 -0.17
N ILE A 375 0.87 -12.56 -1.40
CA ILE A 375 0.01 -12.44 -2.59
C ILE A 375 -1.24 -13.31 -2.44
N ALA A 376 -1.12 -14.54 -1.92
CA ALA A 376 -2.26 -15.41 -1.71
C ALA A 376 -3.28 -14.84 -0.70
N ILE A 377 -2.84 -14.04 0.28
CA ILE A 377 -3.74 -13.29 1.17
C ILE A 377 -4.53 -12.24 0.38
N PHE A 378 -3.86 -11.47 -0.49
CA PHE A 378 -4.51 -10.45 -1.30
C PHE A 378 -5.49 -11.05 -2.31
N GLU A 379 -5.12 -12.15 -2.96
CA GLU A 379 -6.02 -12.89 -3.86
C GLU A 379 -7.27 -13.40 -3.13
N ARG A 380 -7.10 -13.94 -1.91
CA ARG A 380 -8.21 -14.39 -1.06
C ARG A 380 -9.18 -13.28 -0.69
N TYR A 381 -8.67 -12.07 -0.42
CA TYR A 381 -9.48 -10.91 -0.04
C TYR A 381 -9.92 -10.05 -1.24
N LEU A 382 -9.49 -10.39 -2.45
CA LEU A 382 -9.70 -9.60 -3.68
C LEU A 382 -9.16 -8.17 -3.54
N TRP A 383 -8.01 -8.04 -2.88
CA TRP A 383 -7.37 -6.75 -2.64
C TRP A 383 -6.44 -6.34 -3.75
N SER A 384 -6.42 -5.04 -4.01
CA SER A 384 -5.38 -4.37 -4.78
C SER A 384 -4.14 -4.15 -3.92
N ASN A 385 -2.97 -4.01 -4.54
CA ASN A 385 -1.73 -3.80 -3.79
C ASN A 385 -0.62 -3.16 -4.64
N THR A 386 0.33 -2.50 -3.96
CA THR A 386 1.60 -2.00 -4.53
C THR A 386 2.77 -2.49 -3.69
N TYR A 387 3.73 -3.18 -4.34
CA TYR A 387 4.92 -3.73 -3.68
C TYR A 387 5.91 -2.60 -3.32
N TRP A 388 6.50 -2.62 -2.14
CA TRP A 388 7.61 -1.74 -1.75
C TRP A 388 8.93 -2.40 -2.06
N CYS A 389 9.78 -1.86 -2.94
CA CYS A 389 9.60 -0.80 -3.92
C CYS A 389 10.46 -1.07 -5.16
N TRP A 390 10.34 -0.25 -6.20
CA TRP A 390 11.32 -0.22 -7.29
C TRP A 390 12.66 0.26 -6.75
N CYS A 391 13.72 -0.51 -7.02
CA CYS A 391 15.08 -0.22 -6.60
C CYS A 391 16.08 -0.91 -7.51
N ASP A 392 17.36 -0.59 -7.35
CA ASP A 392 18.45 -1.28 -8.05
C ASP A 392 18.42 -2.78 -7.73
N GLY A 393 18.56 -3.62 -8.76
CA GLY A 393 18.51 -5.08 -8.64
C GLY A 393 17.10 -5.69 -8.55
N PHE A 394 16.04 -4.88 -8.62
CA PHE A 394 14.65 -5.37 -8.57
C PHE A 394 14.36 -6.45 -9.60
N LYS A 395 14.82 -6.27 -10.85
CA LYS A 395 14.52 -7.19 -11.98
C LYS A 395 15.04 -8.60 -11.76
N GLU A 396 16.16 -8.74 -11.06
CA GLU A 396 16.85 -9.99 -10.77
C GLU A 396 16.40 -10.63 -9.46
N ALA A 397 15.69 -9.88 -8.62
CA ALA A 397 15.30 -10.32 -7.28
C ALA A 397 14.29 -11.49 -7.32
N PRO A 398 14.39 -12.46 -6.39
CA PRO A 398 13.44 -13.57 -6.34
C PRO A 398 11.99 -13.14 -6.14
N TYR A 399 11.74 -12.11 -5.34
CA TYR A 399 10.39 -11.59 -5.13
C TYR A 399 9.75 -11.03 -6.42
N ALA A 400 10.54 -10.43 -7.32
CA ALA A 400 10.01 -9.92 -8.59
C ALA A 400 9.39 -11.03 -9.46
N LYS A 401 9.90 -12.27 -9.37
CA LYS A 401 9.32 -13.42 -10.06
C LYS A 401 7.94 -13.82 -9.49
N ALA A 402 7.70 -13.59 -8.20
CA ALA A 402 6.39 -13.83 -7.60
C ALA A 402 5.38 -12.75 -8.00
N LEU A 403 5.83 -11.52 -8.21
CA LEU A 403 4.97 -10.41 -8.65
C LEU A 403 4.48 -10.59 -10.09
N ASN A 404 5.32 -11.15 -10.99
CA ASN A 404 4.98 -11.41 -12.38
C ASN A 404 4.13 -12.68 -12.51
N ARG A 405 2.81 -12.54 -12.33
CA ARG A 405 1.84 -13.64 -12.32
C ARG A 405 0.55 -13.28 -13.07
N ALA A 406 -0.18 -14.30 -13.53
CA ALA A 406 -1.49 -14.07 -14.15
C ALA A 406 -2.54 -13.70 -13.11
N TYR A 407 -3.43 -12.76 -13.45
CA TYR A 407 -4.55 -12.31 -12.61
C TYR A 407 -5.61 -11.54 -13.42
N PRO A 408 -6.88 -11.46 -12.93
CA PRO A 408 -7.91 -10.66 -13.59
C PRO A 408 -7.68 -9.17 -13.32
N GLN A 409 -7.26 -8.41 -14.35
CA GLN A 409 -7.12 -6.95 -14.26
C GLN A 409 -8.47 -6.24 -14.23
N ALA A 410 -9.44 -6.75 -15.02
CA ALA A 410 -10.81 -6.26 -15.01
C ALA A 410 -11.75 -7.44 -15.25
N THR A 411 -12.80 -7.56 -14.45
CA THR A 411 -13.79 -8.62 -14.54
C THR A 411 -15.16 -8.02 -14.91
N ALA A 412 -15.70 -8.43 -16.07
CA ALA A 412 -17.04 -8.03 -16.47
C ALA A 412 -18.09 -8.72 -15.60
N GLY A 413 -18.40 -8.09 -14.47
CA GLY A 413 -19.30 -8.60 -13.43
C GLY A 413 -18.73 -8.56 -12.04
N VAL A 414 -19.18 -9.46 -11.17
CA VAL A 414 -18.78 -9.52 -9.76
C VAL A 414 -17.78 -10.65 -9.57
N LEU A 415 -16.52 -10.31 -9.37
CA LEU A 415 -15.45 -11.26 -9.05
C LEU A 415 -15.71 -11.88 -7.67
N SER A 416 -15.74 -13.21 -7.60
CA SER A 416 -15.98 -13.94 -6.35
C SER A 416 -14.71 -14.52 -5.77
N ALA A 417 -13.81 -15.02 -6.62
CA ALA A 417 -12.53 -15.57 -6.23
C ALA A 417 -11.56 -15.61 -7.42
N TYR A 418 -10.26 -15.57 -7.15
CA TYR A 418 -9.24 -15.97 -8.11
C TYR A 418 -7.99 -16.46 -7.37
N ARG A 419 -7.21 -17.29 -8.04
CA ARG A 419 -5.94 -17.80 -7.53
C ARG A 419 -5.00 -18.16 -8.65
N TYR A 420 -3.76 -17.73 -8.51
CA TYR A 420 -2.66 -18.16 -9.35
C TYR A 420 -1.77 -19.18 -8.64
N ASP A 421 -1.47 -20.26 -9.31
CA ASP A 421 -0.53 -21.30 -8.84
C ASP A 421 0.82 -21.11 -9.51
N HIS A 422 1.81 -20.65 -8.75
CA HIS A 422 3.16 -20.41 -9.24
C HIS A 422 3.93 -21.69 -9.64
N ASP A 423 3.54 -22.85 -9.11
CA ASP A 423 4.25 -24.10 -9.37
C ASP A 423 3.82 -24.69 -10.71
N THR A 424 2.56 -24.50 -11.10
CA THR A 424 1.98 -24.98 -12.35
C THR A 424 1.82 -23.89 -13.41
N GLY A 425 1.90 -22.60 -13.02
CA GLY A 425 1.60 -21.45 -13.88
C GLY A 425 0.12 -21.32 -14.23
N SER A 426 -0.78 -21.97 -13.48
CA SER A 426 -2.19 -22.00 -13.78
C SER A 426 -2.98 -20.94 -12.98
N LEU A 427 -4.08 -20.45 -13.58
CA LEU A 427 -4.97 -19.46 -12.99
C LEU A 427 -6.41 -19.99 -12.97
N SER A 428 -7.13 -19.80 -11.87
CA SER A 428 -8.57 -20.00 -11.77
C SER A 428 -9.25 -18.71 -11.31
N ILE A 429 -10.41 -18.41 -11.92
CA ILE A 429 -11.21 -17.20 -11.65
C ILE A 429 -12.68 -17.58 -11.59
N ASP A 430 -13.38 -17.19 -10.53
CA ASP A 430 -14.83 -17.31 -10.40
C ASP A 430 -15.49 -15.94 -10.34
N PHE A 431 -16.52 -15.74 -11.14
CA PHE A 431 -17.29 -14.50 -11.14
C PHE A 431 -18.75 -14.69 -11.60
N VAL A 432 -19.59 -13.71 -11.29
CA VAL A 432 -20.95 -13.62 -11.86
C VAL A 432 -20.89 -12.65 -13.04
N SER A 433 -21.24 -13.14 -14.24
CA SER A 433 -21.05 -12.38 -15.48
C SER A 433 -21.95 -11.16 -15.61
N SER A 434 -21.43 -10.13 -16.25
CA SER A 434 -22.14 -8.94 -16.75
C SER A 434 -21.70 -8.66 -18.19
N VAL A 435 -22.31 -7.68 -18.84
CA VAL A 435 -21.89 -7.23 -20.17
C VAL A 435 -20.48 -6.66 -20.12
N GLY A 436 -19.63 -7.03 -21.07
CA GLY A 436 -18.27 -6.50 -21.21
C GLY A 436 -17.21 -7.59 -21.36
N GLU A 437 -15.98 -7.18 -21.27
CA GLU A 437 -14.82 -8.07 -21.37
C GLU A 437 -14.19 -8.28 -20.00
N THR A 438 -13.91 -9.52 -19.67
CA THR A 438 -12.99 -9.87 -18.57
C THR A 438 -11.56 -9.89 -19.11
N LEU A 439 -10.71 -9.01 -18.60
CA LEU A 439 -9.33 -8.83 -19.03
C LEU A 439 -8.40 -9.50 -18.03
N ILE A 440 -7.63 -10.46 -18.49
CA ILE A 440 -6.72 -11.26 -17.68
C ILE A 440 -5.29 -11.01 -18.18
N TYR A 441 -4.43 -10.46 -17.33
CA TYR A 441 -3.01 -10.42 -17.62
C TYR A 441 -2.42 -11.83 -17.53
N HIS A 442 -1.55 -12.19 -18.49
CA HIS A 442 -0.80 -13.44 -18.47
C HIS A 442 0.67 -13.20 -18.84
N PRO A 443 1.65 -13.60 -17.97
CA PRO A 443 3.08 -13.33 -18.17
C PRO A 443 3.68 -14.08 -19.35
N HIS A 444 3.07 -15.18 -19.78
CA HIS A 444 3.49 -16.03 -20.88
C HIS A 444 2.36 -16.24 -21.89
N LEU A 445 1.70 -15.15 -22.29
CA LEU A 445 0.55 -15.22 -23.22
C LEU A 445 0.92 -15.84 -24.55
N GLU A 446 2.16 -15.66 -25.02
CA GLU A 446 2.68 -16.27 -26.26
C GLU A 446 2.59 -17.81 -26.27
N SER A 447 2.63 -18.44 -25.08
CA SER A 447 2.54 -19.90 -24.91
C SER A 447 1.13 -20.42 -24.71
N ILE A 448 0.14 -19.52 -24.55
CA ILE A 448 -1.26 -19.88 -24.32
C ILE A 448 -2.00 -20.01 -25.64
N SER A 449 -2.68 -21.13 -25.79
CA SER A 449 -3.63 -21.39 -26.89
C SER A 449 -5.06 -21.44 -26.37
N ARG A 450 -6.04 -21.42 -27.27
CA ARG A 450 -7.47 -21.55 -26.87
C ARG A 450 -7.78 -22.88 -26.14
N SER A 451 -7.03 -23.93 -26.39
CA SER A 451 -7.20 -25.23 -25.71
C SER A 451 -6.72 -25.24 -24.26
N ASP A 452 -5.87 -24.24 -23.88
CA ASP A 452 -5.37 -24.08 -22.52
C ASP A 452 -6.30 -23.22 -21.65
N VAL A 453 -7.47 -22.81 -22.21
CA VAL A 453 -8.47 -22.00 -21.52
C VAL A 453 -9.78 -22.78 -21.49
N ALA A 454 -10.29 -23.04 -20.28
CA ALA A 454 -11.61 -23.60 -20.07
C ALA A 454 -12.54 -22.51 -19.47
N VAL A 455 -13.75 -22.44 -20.00
CA VAL A 455 -14.81 -21.59 -19.45
C VAL A 455 -15.99 -22.50 -19.10
N ALA A 456 -16.37 -22.53 -17.84
CA ALA A 456 -17.53 -23.27 -17.36
C ALA A 456 -18.64 -22.29 -16.95
N GLY A 457 -19.90 -22.77 -16.98
CA GLY A 457 -21.07 -21.94 -16.63
C GLY A 457 -21.79 -21.30 -17.85
N THR A 458 -21.19 -21.43 -19.04
CA THR A 458 -21.81 -21.04 -20.34
C THR A 458 -21.19 -21.81 -21.49
N ASP A 459 -21.96 -22.03 -22.54
CA ASP A 459 -21.48 -22.55 -23.83
C ASP A 459 -21.16 -21.43 -24.84
N ALA A 460 -21.57 -20.20 -24.54
CA ALA A 460 -21.39 -19.04 -25.39
C ALA A 460 -20.34 -18.09 -24.82
N TYR A 461 -19.13 -18.12 -25.38
CA TYR A 461 -18.06 -17.20 -25.02
C TYR A 461 -17.09 -16.96 -26.19
N GLN A 462 -16.36 -15.85 -26.11
CA GLN A 462 -15.29 -15.54 -27.04
C GLN A 462 -13.99 -15.32 -26.28
N ILE A 463 -12.89 -15.78 -26.87
CA ILE A 463 -11.53 -15.57 -26.34
C ILE A 463 -10.72 -14.84 -27.39
N GLU A 464 -10.06 -13.76 -26.97
CA GLU A 464 -9.10 -13.01 -27.76
C GLU A 464 -7.76 -12.92 -27.01
N LEU A 465 -6.66 -13.20 -27.71
CA LEU A 465 -5.30 -13.05 -27.17
C LEU A 465 -4.72 -11.75 -27.71
N ARG A 466 -4.32 -10.86 -26.83
CA ARG A 466 -3.77 -9.52 -27.13
C ARG A 466 -2.34 -9.44 -26.58
N PRO A 467 -1.31 -9.92 -27.29
CA PRO A 467 0.07 -9.85 -26.84
C PRO A 467 0.55 -8.40 -26.77
N PHE A 468 1.39 -8.10 -25.79
CA PHE A 468 2.10 -6.82 -25.78
C PHE A 468 3.22 -6.83 -26.84
N PRO A 469 3.52 -5.68 -27.49
CA PRO A 469 4.57 -5.58 -28.46
C PRO A 469 5.92 -6.06 -27.89
N ASP A 470 6.62 -6.89 -28.65
CA ASP A 470 7.96 -7.41 -28.32
C ASP A 470 8.08 -8.11 -26.93
N SER A 471 6.93 -8.58 -26.38
CA SER A 471 6.85 -9.20 -25.06
C SER A 471 6.22 -10.60 -25.13
N LYS A 472 6.57 -11.45 -24.16
CA LYS A 472 5.92 -12.76 -23.97
C LYS A 472 4.55 -12.64 -23.29
N SER A 473 4.32 -11.53 -22.62
CA SER A 473 3.12 -11.25 -21.83
C SER A 473 2.03 -10.56 -22.67
N GLY A 474 0.86 -10.43 -22.09
CA GLY A 474 -0.25 -9.73 -22.72
C GLY A 474 -1.57 -9.94 -21.98
N ILE A 475 -2.65 -9.58 -22.64
CA ILE A 475 -4.01 -9.69 -22.12
C ILE A 475 -4.77 -10.80 -22.85
N LEU A 476 -5.36 -11.70 -22.06
CA LEU A 476 -6.37 -12.64 -22.53
C LEU A 476 -7.73 -12.01 -22.20
N ALA A 477 -8.51 -11.69 -23.24
CA ALA A 477 -9.85 -11.12 -23.09
C ALA A 477 -10.90 -12.21 -23.27
N ILE A 478 -11.87 -12.27 -22.36
CA ILE A 478 -12.99 -13.20 -22.39
C ILE A 478 -14.30 -12.39 -22.39
N THR A 479 -15.15 -12.63 -23.38
CA THR A 479 -16.50 -12.07 -23.45
C THR A 479 -17.52 -13.17 -23.24
N VAL A 480 -18.40 -12.99 -22.26
CA VAL A 480 -19.56 -13.85 -22.02
C VAL A 480 -20.82 -13.03 -22.33
N PRO A 481 -21.66 -13.41 -23.29
CA PRO A 481 -22.84 -12.64 -23.69
C PRO A 481 -23.96 -12.70 -22.64
N ASP A 482 -24.05 -13.80 -21.89
CA ASP A 482 -25.08 -14.03 -20.89
C ASP A 482 -24.74 -13.34 -19.56
N GLN A 483 -25.72 -12.63 -18.98
CA GLN A 483 -25.58 -11.95 -17.70
C GLN A 483 -26.11 -12.81 -16.55
N GLY A 484 -25.51 -12.66 -15.36
CA GLY A 484 -25.96 -13.31 -14.14
C GLY A 484 -25.54 -14.77 -14.01
N ASN A 485 -24.79 -15.33 -14.97
CA ASN A 485 -24.27 -16.68 -14.89
C ASN A 485 -23.05 -16.74 -13.97
N LYS A 486 -22.95 -17.81 -13.19
CA LYS A 486 -21.72 -18.16 -12.48
C LYS A 486 -20.73 -18.74 -13.48
N ILE A 487 -19.63 -18.04 -13.69
CA ILE A 487 -18.59 -18.40 -14.63
C ILE A 487 -17.33 -18.80 -13.86
N THR A 488 -16.74 -19.92 -14.25
CA THR A 488 -15.38 -20.30 -13.85
C THR A 488 -14.49 -20.31 -15.08
N VAL A 489 -13.42 -19.53 -15.04
CA VAL A 489 -12.35 -19.55 -16.03
C VAL A 489 -11.14 -20.24 -15.45
N THR A 490 -10.56 -21.19 -16.18
CA THR A 490 -9.31 -21.86 -15.82
C THR A 490 -8.32 -21.75 -16.97
N ILE A 491 -7.09 -21.34 -16.68
CA ILE A 491 -6.01 -21.18 -17.67
C ILE A 491 -4.83 -22.02 -17.19
N GLY A 492 -4.24 -22.84 -18.07
CA GLY A 492 -3.05 -23.62 -17.78
C GLY A 492 -2.93 -24.88 -18.64
N SER A 493 -1.79 -25.54 -18.62
CA SER A 493 -1.50 -26.75 -19.40
C SER A 493 -2.23 -28.00 -18.90
N ASP A 494 -2.65 -28.02 -17.64
CA ASP A 494 -3.50 -29.06 -17.03
C ASP A 494 -4.78 -28.45 -16.44
N VAL A 495 -5.69 -28.03 -17.31
CA VAL A 495 -6.97 -27.42 -16.93
C VAL A 495 -7.79 -28.32 -15.98
N LYS A 496 -7.77 -29.66 -16.17
CA LYS A 496 -8.54 -30.58 -15.31
C LYS A 496 -7.95 -30.69 -13.91
N GLY A 497 -6.63 -30.81 -13.79
CA GLY A 497 -5.93 -30.81 -12.50
C GLY A 497 -6.12 -29.49 -11.75
N THR A 498 -6.05 -28.37 -12.46
CA THR A 498 -6.26 -27.03 -11.91
C THR A 498 -7.68 -26.85 -11.34
N ILE A 499 -8.72 -27.31 -12.05
CA ILE A 499 -10.12 -27.27 -11.57
C ILE A 499 -10.26 -28.10 -10.28
N ALA A 500 -9.69 -29.31 -10.24
CA ALA A 500 -9.76 -30.15 -9.05
C ALA A 500 -9.06 -29.52 -7.83
N THR A 501 -7.89 -28.92 -8.03
CA THR A 501 -7.15 -28.19 -6.98
C THR A 501 -7.93 -26.96 -6.49
N TRP A 502 -8.55 -26.22 -7.41
CA TRP A 502 -9.37 -25.07 -7.09
C TRP A 502 -10.60 -25.42 -6.26
N GLN A 503 -11.32 -26.48 -6.63
CA GLN A 503 -12.49 -26.97 -5.88
C GLN A 503 -12.12 -27.43 -4.47
N ALA A 504 -10.95 -28.00 -4.28
CA ALA A 504 -10.46 -28.40 -2.96
C ALA A 504 -10.04 -27.20 -2.09
N TYR A 505 -9.71 -26.05 -2.72
CA TYR A 505 -9.30 -24.83 -2.01
C TYR A 505 -10.50 -23.98 -1.53
N GLN A 506 -11.65 -24.04 -2.22
CA GLN A 506 -12.89 -23.38 -1.82
C GLN A 506 -13.54 -24.05 -0.59
#